data_3884c3db11154356cda939f6ccdf55a8
#
_entry.id   3884c3db11154356cda939f6ccdf55a8
#
_cell.length_a   1.000
_cell.length_b   1.000
_cell.length_c   1.000
_cell.angle_alpha   90.00
_cell.angle_beta   90.00
_cell.angle_gamma   90.00
#
_symmetry.space_group_name_H-M   'P 1'
#
loop_
_entity.id
_entity.type
_entity.pdbx_description
1 polymer ?
#
loop_
_entity_poly.entity_id
_entity_poly.type
_entity_poly.pdbx_seq_one_letter_code
_entity_poly.pdbx_strand_id
1 'polypeptide(L)'
;MEDTASWIVFNGFEPRLAVLCAVTLCLLCVSALVSGAETSFFSLSHNDVNRLKSRRSASAAAVLRLLGDVDLLLATILVINNLVNICIVILTAHIIDSVFTFLRFEFLFKIVLVTFLLLLFGEILPKVLAQTMPMRFASMVAQPLLVLRWIFYPLSYLLVRATSRISEKAVHKSEISLDELADAVDMTQSSSPEEHVMLSGIVNFVNTEVQEIMKPRVDMTALDATADYEMVKRTIIGSGFS
;
A
#
# COMPACT_ATOMS: atom_id res chain seq x y z
N MET A 1 61.63 10.21 -10.38
CA MET A 1 60.84 9.29 -9.55
C MET A 1 59.63 10.04 -9.16
N GLU A 2 58.56 9.82 -9.92
CA GLU A 2 57.36 10.60 -9.83
C GLU A 2 56.58 10.30 -8.56
N ASP A 3 56.27 11.37 -7.85
CA ASP A 3 55.24 11.40 -6.85
C ASP A 3 53.99 10.79 -7.41
N THR A 4 53.60 9.66 -6.87
CA THR A 4 52.24 9.16 -7.01
C THR A 4 51.31 10.20 -6.34
N ALA A 5 50.88 11.17 -7.13
CA ALA A 5 49.92 12.16 -6.71
C ALA A 5 48.74 11.44 -6.05
N SER A 6 48.69 11.50 -4.75
CA SER A 6 47.55 10.96 -4.00
C SER A 6 46.27 11.66 -4.48
N TRP A 7 45.46 10.96 -5.22
CA TRP A 7 44.20 11.44 -5.78
C TRP A 7 43.20 11.90 -4.72
N ILE A 8 43.51 11.58 -3.45
CA ILE A 8 42.74 11.84 -2.25
C ILE A 8 43.64 12.36 -1.17
N VAL A 9 43.38 13.54 -0.62
CA VAL A 9 44.06 14.10 0.54
C VAL A 9 43.14 14.03 1.75
N PHE A 10 43.63 13.46 2.84
CA PHE A 10 42.86 13.38 4.08
C PHE A 10 43.18 14.61 4.96
N ASN A 11 42.12 15.38 5.29
CA ASN A 11 42.23 16.65 6.01
C ASN A 11 42.23 16.51 7.55
N GLY A 12 42.12 15.28 8.09
CA GLY A 12 42.02 15.03 9.51
C GLY A 12 40.59 15.04 10.07
N PHE A 13 40.46 14.65 11.34
CA PHE A 13 39.17 14.50 12.00
C PHE A 13 38.94 15.63 13.00
N GLU A 14 38.10 16.58 12.69
CA GLU A 14 37.70 17.64 13.62
C GLU A 14 36.55 17.17 14.56
N PRO A 15 36.46 17.69 15.81
CA PRO A 15 35.38 17.33 16.74
C PRO A 15 33.98 17.62 16.19
N ARG A 16 33.85 18.65 15.36
CA ARG A 16 32.59 19.00 14.68
C ARG A 16 32.10 17.88 13.73
N LEU A 17 33.02 17.17 13.14
CA LEU A 17 32.75 16.07 12.24
C LEU A 17 32.07 14.91 12.97
N ALA A 18 32.48 14.62 14.22
CA ALA A 18 31.84 13.57 15.04
C ALA A 18 30.35 13.87 15.27
N VAL A 19 30.00 15.13 15.52
CA VAL A 19 28.60 15.55 15.69
C VAL A 19 27.82 15.36 14.40
N LEU A 20 28.39 15.78 13.25
CA LEU A 20 27.73 15.61 11.94
C LEU A 20 27.53 14.14 11.60
N CYS A 21 28.51 13.28 11.85
CA CYS A 21 28.39 11.83 11.67
C CYS A 21 27.31 11.23 12.58
N ALA A 22 27.23 11.65 13.85
CA ALA A 22 26.21 11.19 14.77
C ALA A 22 24.80 11.61 14.33
N VAL A 23 24.62 12.84 13.85
CA VAL A 23 23.36 13.34 13.31
C VAL A 23 22.97 12.58 12.05
N THR A 24 23.90 12.35 11.14
CA THR A 24 23.65 11.59 9.89
C THR A 24 23.26 10.16 10.20
N LEU A 25 23.94 9.51 11.16
CA LEU A 25 23.57 8.17 11.60
C LEU A 25 22.18 8.11 12.24
N CYS A 26 21.81 9.11 13.03
CA CYS A 26 20.48 9.24 13.61
C CYS A 26 19.42 9.39 12.51
N LEU A 27 19.66 10.26 11.52
CA LEU A 27 18.77 10.42 10.36
C LEU A 27 18.66 9.14 9.53
N LEU A 28 19.75 8.41 9.36
CA LEU A 28 19.73 7.12 8.67
C LEU A 28 18.86 6.10 9.41
N CYS A 29 18.94 6.06 10.75
CA CYS A 29 18.03 5.25 11.56
C CYS A 29 16.56 5.66 11.40
N VAL A 30 16.27 6.97 11.35
CA VAL A 30 14.91 7.47 11.11
C VAL A 30 14.43 7.09 9.71
N SER A 31 15.26 7.25 8.68
CA SER A 31 14.96 6.82 7.30
C SER A 31 14.64 5.33 7.25
N ALA A 32 15.48 4.51 7.89
CA ALA A 32 15.29 3.06 7.97
C ALA A 32 13.97 2.68 8.66
N LEU A 33 13.62 3.33 9.77
CA LEU A 33 12.38 3.09 10.49
C LEU A 33 11.16 3.49 9.66
N VAL A 34 11.21 4.63 8.98
CA VAL A 34 10.10 5.13 8.15
C VAL A 34 9.92 4.28 6.88
N SER A 35 11.03 3.90 6.22
CA SER A 35 11.03 3.02 5.05
C SER A 35 10.51 1.61 5.39
N GLY A 36 10.95 1.05 6.52
CA GLY A 36 10.43 -0.21 7.02
C GLY A 36 8.96 -0.12 7.48
N ALA A 37 8.53 1.03 8.02
CA ALA A 37 7.13 1.26 8.36
C ALA A 37 6.24 1.14 7.13
N GLU A 38 6.58 1.81 6.03
CA GLU A 38 5.87 1.68 4.76
C GLU A 38 5.59 0.22 4.43
N THR A 39 6.66 -0.56 4.31
CA THR A 39 6.56 -1.98 3.95
C THR A 39 5.78 -2.80 4.98
N SER A 40 5.99 -2.57 6.29
CA SER A 40 5.32 -3.34 7.33
C SER A 40 3.81 -3.07 7.37
N PHE A 41 3.36 -1.81 7.23
CA PHE A 41 1.94 -1.48 7.22
C PHE A 41 1.21 -2.07 6.00
N PHE A 42 1.86 -2.10 4.83
CA PHE A 42 1.28 -2.71 3.61
C PHE A 42 1.35 -4.22 3.57
N SER A 43 2.26 -4.84 4.33
CA SER A 43 2.36 -6.30 4.45
C SER A 43 1.46 -6.89 5.54
N LEU A 44 0.68 -6.07 6.27
CA LEU A 44 -0.27 -6.57 7.27
C LEU A 44 -1.45 -7.29 6.60
N SER A 45 -1.61 -8.56 6.93
CA SER A 45 -2.76 -9.34 6.50
C SER A 45 -4.04 -8.96 7.27
N HIS A 46 -5.20 -9.31 6.72
CA HIS A 46 -6.48 -9.13 7.41
C HIS A 46 -6.52 -9.84 8.77
N ASN A 47 -5.87 -11.00 8.87
CA ASN A 47 -5.73 -11.76 10.11
C ASN A 47 -4.87 -11.02 11.14
N ASP A 48 -3.81 -10.34 10.71
CA ASP A 48 -2.95 -9.55 11.61
C ASP A 48 -3.71 -8.34 12.18
N VAL A 49 -4.50 -7.66 11.35
CA VAL A 49 -5.37 -6.56 11.79
C VAL A 49 -6.40 -7.05 12.81
N ASN A 50 -7.01 -8.22 12.62
CA ASN A 50 -7.95 -8.80 13.59
C ASN A 50 -7.25 -9.19 14.89
N ARG A 51 -6.03 -9.71 14.85
CA ARG A 51 -5.20 -9.95 16.03
C ARG A 51 -4.82 -8.65 16.76
N LEU A 52 -4.57 -7.57 16.04
CA LEU A 52 -4.30 -6.26 16.66
C LEU A 52 -5.55 -5.69 17.34
N LYS A 53 -6.75 -5.87 16.75
CA LYS A 53 -8.02 -5.48 17.38
C LYS A 53 -8.30 -6.21 18.71
N SER A 54 -7.89 -7.47 18.81
CA SER A 54 -8.03 -8.24 20.05
C SER A 54 -6.99 -7.91 21.13
N ARG A 55 -5.87 -7.27 20.76
CA ARG A 55 -4.82 -6.86 21.70
C ARG A 55 -5.12 -5.50 22.32
N ARG A 56 -5.24 -5.45 23.64
CA ARG A 56 -5.40 -4.20 24.42
C ARG A 56 -4.04 -3.55 24.72
N SER A 57 -3.24 -3.25 23.69
CA SER A 57 -1.96 -2.55 23.85
C SER A 57 -1.98 -1.17 23.19
N ALA A 58 -1.25 -0.20 23.77
CA ALA A 58 -1.15 1.14 23.21
C ALA A 58 -0.56 1.14 21.79
N SER A 59 0.39 0.24 21.51
CA SER A 59 0.97 0.08 20.18
C SER A 59 -0.04 -0.49 19.17
N ALA A 60 -0.87 -1.46 19.56
CA ALA A 60 -1.92 -1.98 18.66
C ALA A 60 -2.96 -0.89 18.34
N ALA A 61 -3.38 -0.10 19.34
CA ALA A 61 -4.27 1.04 19.14
C ALA A 61 -3.64 2.09 18.20
N ALA A 62 -2.33 2.34 18.31
CA ALA A 62 -1.60 3.24 17.43
C ALA A 62 -1.59 2.74 15.98
N VAL A 63 -1.30 1.44 15.76
CA VAL A 63 -1.35 0.83 14.41
C VAL A 63 -2.75 0.97 13.81
N LEU A 64 -3.80 0.62 14.55
CA LEU A 64 -5.18 0.71 14.07
C LEU A 64 -5.60 2.15 13.75
N ARG A 65 -5.14 3.13 14.55
CA ARG A 65 -5.39 4.55 14.28
C ARG A 65 -4.70 5.03 13.00
N LEU A 66 -3.49 4.55 12.72
CA LEU A 66 -2.76 4.86 11.48
C LEU A 66 -3.42 4.22 10.27
N LEU A 67 -3.86 2.97 10.38
CA LEU A 67 -4.58 2.26 9.32
C LEU A 67 -5.99 2.82 9.05
N GLY A 68 -6.56 3.59 9.98
CA GLY A 68 -7.86 4.25 9.78
C GLY A 68 -7.87 5.33 8.70
N ASP A 69 -6.68 5.83 8.29
CA ASP A 69 -6.52 6.83 7.25
C ASP A 69 -5.22 6.52 6.49
N VAL A 70 -5.35 5.59 5.54
CA VAL A 70 -4.22 5.02 4.79
C VAL A 70 -3.57 6.07 3.88
N ASP A 71 -4.36 6.93 3.25
CA ASP A 71 -3.86 7.95 2.35
C ASP A 71 -2.99 8.97 3.10
N LEU A 72 -3.46 9.39 4.27
CA LEU A 72 -2.69 10.30 5.12
C LEU A 72 -1.44 9.63 5.70
N LEU A 73 -1.52 8.33 6.03
CA LEU A 73 -0.36 7.54 6.46
C LEU A 73 0.70 7.49 5.37
N LEU A 74 0.30 7.13 4.14
CA LEU A 74 1.18 7.09 2.96
C LEU A 74 1.84 8.43 2.70
N ALA A 75 1.04 9.49 2.64
CA ALA A 75 1.53 10.84 2.41
C ALA A 75 2.54 11.25 3.50
N THR A 76 2.26 10.91 4.76
CA THR A 76 3.16 11.21 5.89
C THR A 76 4.49 10.48 5.75
N ILE A 77 4.46 9.17 5.49
CA ILE A 77 5.66 8.36 5.27
C ILE A 77 6.48 8.90 4.11
N LEU A 78 5.84 9.20 2.98
CA LEU A 78 6.48 9.73 1.78
C LEU A 78 7.18 11.07 2.04
N VAL A 79 6.49 12.00 2.72
CA VAL A 79 7.04 13.32 3.05
C VAL A 79 8.26 13.19 3.96
N ILE A 80 8.16 12.39 5.02
CA ILE A 80 9.24 12.21 5.99
C ILE A 80 10.42 11.53 5.33
N ASN A 81 10.18 10.46 4.58
CA ASN A 81 11.25 9.71 3.91
C ASN A 81 12.04 10.59 2.95
N ASN A 82 11.35 11.35 2.10
CA ASN A 82 12.02 12.27 1.17
C ASN A 82 12.78 13.39 1.89
N LEU A 83 12.19 13.99 2.93
CA LEU A 83 12.86 15.04 3.70
C LEU A 83 14.13 14.54 4.38
N VAL A 84 14.04 13.39 5.05
CA VAL A 84 15.17 12.76 5.74
C VAL A 84 16.25 12.36 4.75
N ASN A 85 15.89 11.79 3.60
CA ASN A 85 16.84 11.42 2.55
C ASN A 85 17.60 12.62 2.01
N ILE A 86 16.91 13.74 1.76
CA ILE A 86 17.55 14.99 1.34
C ILE A 86 18.56 15.49 2.41
N CYS A 87 18.16 15.46 3.69
CA CYS A 87 19.06 15.84 4.78
C CYS A 87 20.30 14.95 4.86
N ILE A 88 20.12 13.61 4.71
CA ILE A 88 21.23 12.65 4.70
C ILE A 88 22.20 12.95 3.55
N VAL A 89 21.68 13.19 2.35
CA VAL A 89 22.51 13.51 1.17
C VAL A 89 23.34 14.75 1.41
N ILE A 90 22.73 15.85 1.89
CA ILE A 90 23.42 17.11 2.15
C ILE A 90 24.49 16.95 3.23
N LEU A 91 24.15 16.30 4.36
CA LEU A 91 25.08 16.11 5.46
C LEU A 91 26.23 15.18 5.08
N THR A 92 25.93 14.08 4.39
CA THR A 92 26.98 13.13 3.96
C THR A 92 27.92 13.78 2.94
N ALA A 93 27.40 14.56 1.99
CA ALA A 93 28.22 15.32 1.06
C ALA A 93 29.16 16.29 1.82
N HIS A 94 28.63 17.02 2.79
CA HIS A 94 29.42 17.94 3.62
C HIS A 94 30.48 17.22 4.47
N ILE A 95 30.17 16.04 5.02
CA ILE A 95 31.14 15.21 5.75
C ILE A 95 32.26 14.78 4.82
N ILE A 96 31.94 14.30 3.61
CA ILE A 96 32.93 13.86 2.63
C ILE A 96 33.86 15.04 2.25
N ASP A 97 33.29 16.22 2.00
CA ASP A 97 34.05 17.44 1.68
C ASP A 97 35.00 17.87 2.80
N SER A 98 34.58 17.67 4.04
CA SER A 98 35.41 18.03 5.21
C SER A 98 36.55 17.04 5.44
N VAL A 99 36.36 15.74 5.11
CA VAL A 99 37.34 14.67 5.36
C VAL A 99 38.32 14.50 4.21
N PHE A 100 37.82 14.59 2.98
CA PHE A 100 38.56 14.27 1.77
C PHE A 100 38.56 15.42 0.79
N THR A 101 39.74 15.80 0.30
CA THR A 101 39.88 16.65 -0.87
C THR A 101 40.20 15.79 -2.08
N PHE A 102 39.30 15.74 -3.04
CA PHE A 102 39.46 14.98 -4.27
C PHE A 102 40.04 15.88 -5.36
N LEU A 103 41.05 15.41 -6.07
CA LEU A 103 41.64 16.11 -7.19
C LEU A 103 40.94 15.83 -8.54
N ARG A 104 40.19 14.73 -8.62
CA ARG A 104 39.48 14.30 -9.85
C ARG A 104 38.26 13.43 -9.52
N PHE A 105 37.16 13.58 -10.30
CA PHE A 105 35.92 12.78 -10.18
C PHE A 105 35.18 12.87 -8.82
N GLU A 106 35.43 13.93 -8.07
CA GLU A 106 34.85 14.16 -6.75
C GLU A 106 33.32 14.02 -6.74
N PHE A 107 32.64 14.67 -7.68
CA PHE A 107 31.19 14.69 -7.77
C PHE A 107 30.59 13.28 -7.99
N LEU A 108 31.19 12.51 -8.90
CA LEU A 108 30.70 11.17 -9.21
C LEU A 108 30.88 10.21 -8.04
N PHE A 109 32.05 10.26 -7.39
CA PHE A 109 32.32 9.41 -6.22
C PHE A 109 31.35 9.70 -5.06
N LYS A 110 31.12 10.97 -4.75
CA LYS A 110 30.17 11.38 -3.70
C LYS A 110 28.77 10.89 -3.98
N ILE A 111 28.25 11.12 -5.19
CA ILE A 111 26.90 10.68 -5.55
C ILE A 111 26.77 9.16 -5.41
N VAL A 112 27.68 8.40 -6.00
CA VAL A 112 27.61 6.94 -5.97
C VAL A 112 27.67 6.41 -4.56
N LEU A 113 28.61 6.90 -3.73
CA LEU A 113 28.77 6.45 -2.36
C LEU A 113 27.54 6.77 -1.50
N VAL A 114 27.07 8.02 -1.54
CA VAL A 114 25.91 8.47 -0.76
C VAL A 114 24.65 7.71 -1.18
N THR A 115 24.41 7.59 -2.48
CA THR A 115 23.26 6.86 -3.01
C THR A 115 23.31 5.39 -2.59
N PHE A 116 24.46 4.75 -2.69
CA PHE A 116 24.63 3.36 -2.28
C PHE A 116 24.33 3.15 -0.78
N LEU A 117 24.91 3.99 0.09
CA LEU A 117 24.69 3.93 1.53
C LEU A 117 23.21 4.14 1.89
N LEU A 118 22.59 5.15 1.28
CA LEU A 118 21.19 5.48 1.53
C LEU A 118 20.26 4.39 1.05
N LEU A 119 20.44 3.87 -0.17
CA LEU A 119 19.62 2.78 -0.70
C LEU A 119 19.78 1.51 0.13
N LEU A 120 21.03 1.14 0.48
CA LEU A 120 21.27 -0.09 1.21
C LEU A 120 20.74 -0.03 2.65
N PHE A 121 21.13 0.99 3.42
CA PHE A 121 20.83 1.08 4.85
C PHE A 121 19.54 1.86 5.15
N GLY A 122 19.20 2.83 4.33
CA GLY A 122 17.98 3.64 4.50
C GLY A 122 16.72 3.02 3.90
N GLU A 123 16.87 2.17 2.87
CA GLU A 123 15.71 1.66 2.13
C GLU A 123 15.64 0.13 2.04
N ILE A 124 16.61 -0.53 1.41
CA ILE A 124 16.51 -1.96 1.04
C ILE A 124 16.51 -2.84 2.29
N LEU A 125 17.54 -2.74 3.14
CA LEU A 125 17.66 -3.57 4.35
C LEU A 125 16.45 -3.43 5.29
N PRO A 126 16.00 -2.21 5.62
CA PRO A 126 14.83 -2.04 6.49
C PRO A 126 13.55 -2.61 5.89
N LYS A 127 13.32 -2.45 4.58
CA LYS A 127 12.15 -3.01 3.89
C LYS A 127 12.15 -4.54 3.93
N VAL A 128 13.28 -5.18 3.66
CA VAL A 128 13.41 -6.64 3.74
C VAL A 128 13.15 -7.14 5.16
N LEU A 129 13.73 -6.48 6.19
CA LEU A 129 13.48 -6.85 7.58
C LEU A 129 12.01 -6.66 7.98
N ALA A 130 11.38 -5.58 7.55
CA ALA A 130 9.99 -5.29 7.84
C ALA A 130 9.03 -6.31 7.21
N GLN A 131 9.34 -6.85 6.04
CA GLN A 131 8.56 -7.91 5.38
C GLN A 131 8.56 -9.22 6.17
N THR A 132 9.65 -9.56 6.84
CA THR A 132 9.75 -10.83 7.58
C THR A 132 8.89 -10.85 8.85
N MET A 133 8.68 -9.70 9.49
CA MET A 133 7.91 -9.57 10.74
C MET A 133 7.03 -8.31 10.76
N PRO A 134 6.06 -8.18 9.85
CA PRO A 134 5.34 -6.94 9.63
C PRO A 134 4.59 -6.45 10.88
N MET A 135 3.90 -7.35 11.59
CA MET A 135 3.13 -6.98 12.78
C MET A 135 4.01 -6.45 13.93
N ARG A 136 5.20 -7.04 14.13
CA ARG A 136 6.13 -6.57 15.18
C ARG A 136 6.72 -5.22 14.82
N PHE A 137 7.16 -5.07 13.57
CA PHE A 137 7.75 -3.83 13.08
C PHE A 137 6.73 -2.69 13.10
N ALA A 138 5.53 -2.88 12.56
CA ALA A 138 4.45 -1.90 12.61
C ALA A 138 4.12 -1.47 14.04
N SER A 139 4.03 -2.42 14.99
CA SER A 139 3.76 -2.12 16.39
C SER A 139 4.86 -1.31 17.07
N MET A 140 6.13 -1.52 16.70
CA MET A 140 7.28 -0.78 17.23
C MET A 140 7.30 0.66 16.73
N VAL A 141 6.99 0.87 15.45
CA VAL A 141 7.13 2.17 14.78
C VAL A 141 5.85 3.01 14.88
N ALA A 142 4.72 2.41 15.23
CA ALA A 142 3.41 3.09 15.24
C ALA A 142 3.36 4.34 16.14
N GLN A 143 3.94 4.27 17.34
CA GLN A 143 3.92 5.41 18.26
C GLN A 143 4.76 6.59 17.77
N PRO A 144 6.06 6.43 17.42
CA PRO A 144 6.83 7.53 16.84
C PRO A 144 6.23 8.04 15.53
N LEU A 145 5.62 7.18 14.72
CA LEU A 145 4.98 7.58 13.48
C LEU A 145 3.72 8.44 13.72
N LEU A 146 2.95 8.20 14.79
CA LEU A 146 1.84 9.08 15.19
C LEU A 146 2.32 10.50 15.53
N VAL A 147 3.46 10.62 16.23
CA VAL A 147 4.05 11.92 16.54
C VAL A 147 4.50 12.62 15.28
N LEU A 148 5.19 11.91 14.40
CA LEU A 148 5.62 12.42 13.10
C LEU A 148 4.41 12.84 12.24
N ARG A 149 3.35 12.02 12.20
CA ARG A 149 2.09 12.36 11.51
C ARG A 149 1.50 13.67 12.02
N TRP A 150 1.54 13.92 13.33
CA TRP A 150 1.04 15.16 13.89
C TRP A 150 1.87 16.39 13.46
N ILE A 151 3.21 16.26 13.46
CA ILE A 151 4.13 17.32 13.04
C ILE A 151 3.96 17.64 11.54
N PHE A 152 3.91 16.61 10.69
CA PHE A 152 3.85 16.76 9.24
C PHE A 152 2.42 16.78 8.69
N TYR A 153 1.41 16.79 9.56
CA TYR A 153 0.00 16.82 9.17
C TYR A 153 -0.35 17.85 8.10
N PRO A 154 0.04 19.15 8.23
CA PRO A 154 -0.34 20.16 7.25
C PRO A 154 0.21 19.85 5.85
N LEU A 155 1.44 19.34 5.77
CA LEU A 155 2.08 19.02 4.50
C LEU A 155 1.51 17.74 3.89
N SER A 156 1.30 16.71 4.71
CA SER A 156 0.70 15.43 4.27
C SER A 156 -0.75 15.64 3.82
N TYR A 157 -1.53 16.45 4.54
CA TYR A 157 -2.91 16.79 4.17
C TYR A 157 -2.98 17.54 2.83
N LEU A 158 -2.06 18.48 2.61
CA LEU A 158 -1.96 19.20 1.33
C LEU A 158 -1.70 18.23 0.18
N LEU A 159 -0.80 17.26 0.39
CA LEU A 159 -0.46 16.23 -0.60
C LEU A 159 -1.67 15.33 -0.90
N VAL A 160 -2.35 14.82 0.11
CA VAL A 160 -3.57 14.01 -0.05
C VAL A 160 -4.63 14.79 -0.82
N ARG A 161 -4.88 16.05 -0.45
CA ARG A 161 -5.88 16.88 -1.12
C ARG A 161 -5.52 17.19 -2.58
N ALA A 162 -4.23 17.33 -2.90
CA ALA A 162 -3.79 17.50 -4.28
C ALA A 162 -4.00 16.21 -5.10
N THR A 163 -3.73 15.04 -4.50
CA THR A 163 -3.86 13.75 -5.16
C THR A 163 -5.33 13.32 -5.31
N SER A 164 -6.19 13.55 -4.30
CA SER A 164 -7.60 13.18 -4.37
C SER A 164 -8.36 13.87 -5.51
N ARG A 165 -8.04 15.14 -5.80
CA ARG A 165 -8.62 15.85 -6.95
C ARG A 165 -8.26 15.25 -8.31
N ILE A 166 -7.11 14.58 -8.39
CA ILE A 166 -6.66 13.87 -9.60
C ILE A 166 -7.33 12.50 -9.66
N SER A 167 -7.42 11.81 -8.52
CA SER A 167 -8.01 10.48 -8.40
C SER A 167 -9.52 10.49 -8.68
N GLU A 168 -10.29 11.48 -8.20
CA GLU A 168 -11.72 11.61 -8.51
C GLU A 168 -11.99 11.70 -10.02
N LYS A 169 -11.10 12.35 -10.77
CA LYS A 169 -11.20 12.39 -12.24
C LYS A 169 -10.83 11.08 -12.93
N ALA A 170 -10.01 10.25 -12.26
CA ALA A 170 -9.55 8.97 -12.80
C ALA A 170 -10.52 7.83 -12.41
N VAL A 171 -11.11 7.85 -11.22
CA VAL A 171 -12.06 6.83 -10.74
C VAL A 171 -13.37 6.83 -11.53
N HIS A 172 -13.81 7.97 -12.08
CA HIS A 172 -14.92 7.97 -13.03
C HIS A 172 -14.64 7.21 -14.34
N LYS A 173 -13.42 6.72 -14.53
CA LYS A 173 -13.01 5.96 -15.71
C LYS A 173 -12.68 4.49 -15.41
N SER A 174 -12.73 4.09 -14.15
CA SER A 174 -12.47 2.72 -13.67
C SER A 174 -13.65 2.20 -12.87
N GLU A 175 -14.84 2.24 -13.44
CA GLU A 175 -15.82 1.20 -13.14
C GLU A 175 -15.17 -0.09 -13.64
N ILE A 176 -14.81 -0.99 -12.70
CA ILE A 176 -14.38 -2.34 -13.04
C ILE A 176 -15.45 -2.87 -13.97
N SER A 177 -15.13 -3.00 -15.26
CA SER A 177 -16.05 -3.54 -16.23
C SER A 177 -16.42 -4.95 -15.78
N LEU A 178 -17.69 -5.29 -15.85
CA LEU A 178 -18.16 -6.67 -15.57
C LEU A 178 -17.40 -7.68 -16.43
N ASP A 179 -16.92 -7.24 -17.60
CA ASP A 179 -16.06 -8.04 -18.48
C ASP A 179 -14.67 -8.31 -17.87
N GLU A 180 -14.07 -7.31 -17.18
CA GLU A 180 -12.80 -7.52 -16.44
C GLU A 180 -12.99 -8.46 -15.24
N LEU A 181 -14.16 -8.42 -14.61
CA LEU A 181 -14.49 -9.34 -13.51
C LEU A 181 -14.69 -10.76 -14.05
N ALA A 182 -15.34 -10.93 -15.21
CA ALA A 182 -15.51 -12.20 -15.89
C ALA A 182 -14.16 -12.82 -16.28
N ASP A 183 -13.28 -12.02 -16.89
CA ASP A 183 -11.92 -12.43 -17.25
C ASP A 183 -11.08 -12.81 -16.01
N ALA A 184 -11.23 -12.09 -14.90
CA ALA A 184 -10.55 -12.42 -13.65
C ALA A 184 -11.03 -13.75 -13.04
N VAL A 185 -12.33 -14.06 -13.14
CA VAL A 185 -12.91 -15.33 -12.72
C VAL A 185 -12.39 -16.48 -13.60
N ASP A 186 -12.33 -16.28 -14.91
CA ASP A 186 -11.83 -17.29 -15.87
C ASP A 186 -10.32 -17.54 -15.70
N MET A 187 -9.53 -16.55 -15.28
CA MET A 187 -8.11 -16.69 -14.98
C MET A 187 -7.83 -17.42 -13.66
N THR A 188 -8.81 -17.57 -12.79
CA THR A 188 -8.64 -18.22 -11.48
C THR A 188 -8.72 -19.75 -11.61
N GLN A 189 -7.75 -20.37 -12.28
CA GLN A 189 -7.66 -21.82 -12.48
C GLN A 189 -7.44 -22.64 -11.19
N SER A 190 -7.31 -22.02 -10.03
CA SER A 190 -7.01 -22.67 -8.74
C SER A 190 -8.26 -22.93 -7.88
N SER A 191 -9.44 -22.52 -8.31
CA SER A 191 -10.70 -22.77 -7.60
C SER A 191 -11.26 -24.14 -7.96
N SER A 192 -12.02 -24.76 -7.05
CA SER A 192 -12.73 -25.99 -7.36
C SER A 192 -13.74 -25.75 -8.49
N PRO A 193 -14.08 -26.76 -9.30
CA PRO A 193 -15.06 -26.61 -10.39
C PRO A 193 -16.40 -26.04 -9.91
N GLU A 194 -16.79 -26.32 -8.67
CA GLU A 194 -18.01 -25.83 -8.04
C GLU A 194 -17.94 -24.32 -7.72
N GLU A 195 -16.79 -23.83 -7.23
CA GLU A 195 -16.55 -22.42 -6.98
C GLU A 195 -16.54 -21.61 -8.26
N HIS A 196 -15.96 -22.13 -9.34
CA HIS A 196 -15.94 -21.48 -10.64
C HIS A 196 -17.36 -21.33 -11.22
N VAL A 197 -18.19 -22.37 -11.14
CA VAL A 197 -19.59 -22.33 -11.58
C VAL A 197 -20.37 -21.29 -10.77
N MET A 198 -20.16 -21.21 -9.46
CA MET A 198 -20.83 -20.24 -8.60
C MET A 198 -20.43 -18.80 -8.94
N LEU A 199 -19.12 -18.54 -9.11
CA LEU A 199 -18.60 -17.22 -9.45
C LEU A 199 -19.08 -16.75 -10.84
N SER A 200 -19.01 -17.63 -11.84
CA SER A 200 -19.54 -17.37 -13.19
C SER A 200 -21.04 -17.11 -13.16
N GLY A 201 -21.78 -17.84 -12.31
CA GLY A 201 -23.22 -17.62 -12.10
C GLY A 201 -23.55 -16.23 -11.55
N ILE A 202 -22.71 -15.72 -10.60
CA ILE A 202 -22.88 -14.37 -10.04
C ILE A 202 -22.61 -13.30 -11.10
N VAL A 203 -21.55 -13.45 -11.90
CA VAL A 203 -21.22 -12.50 -12.98
C VAL A 203 -22.33 -12.47 -14.03
N ASN A 204 -22.80 -13.64 -14.46
CA ASN A 204 -23.87 -13.75 -15.44
C ASN A 204 -25.22 -13.19 -14.92
N PHE A 205 -25.49 -13.35 -13.62
CA PHE A 205 -26.72 -12.82 -13.01
C PHE A 205 -26.84 -11.30 -13.15
N VAL A 206 -25.74 -10.57 -13.01
CA VAL A 206 -25.74 -9.10 -13.13
C VAL A 206 -26.05 -8.66 -14.57
N ASN A 207 -25.64 -9.45 -15.56
CA ASN A 207 -25.84 -9.19 -16.99
C ASN A 207 -27.17 -9.74 -17.53
N THR A 208 -27.87 -10.61 -16.76
CA THR A 208 -29.10 -11.26 -17.22
C THR A 208 -30.28 -10.26 -17.11
N GLU A 209 -30.91 -9.98 -18.23
CA GLU A 209 -32.10 -9.17 -18.25
C GLU A 209 -33.32 -9.97 -17.75
N VAL A 210 -34.24 -9.28 -17.04
CA VAL A 210 -35.47 -9.91 -16.55
C VAL A 210 -36.24 -10.53 -17.71
N GLN A 211 -36.16 -9.97 -18.91
CA GLN A 211 -36.79 -10.46 -20.10
C GLN A 211 -36.33 -11.84 -20.54
N GLU A 212 -35.06 -12.21 -20.25
CA GLU A 212 -34.49 -13.51 -20.58
C GLU A 212 -34.96 -14.64 -19.65
N ILE A 213 -35.28 -14.30 -18.40
CA ILE A 213 -35.69 -15.26 -17.37
C ILE A 213 -37.20 -15.25 -17.11
N MET A 214 -37.89 -14.24 -17.54
CA MET A 214 -39.36 -14.16 -17.38
C MET A 214 -40.09 -15.16 -18.27
N LYS A 215 -41.19 -15.72 -17.76
CA LYS A 215 -42.07 -16.56 -18.55
C LYS A 215 -42.96 -15.67 -19.43
N PRO A 216 -42.91 -15.81 -20.76
CA PRO A 216 -43.79 -15.05 -21.65
C PRO A 216 -45.27 -15.29 -21.31
N ARG A 217 -46.10 -14.28 -21.52
CA ARG A 217 -47.54 -14.37 -21.21
C ARG A 217 -48.23 -15.54 -21.90
N VAL A 218 -47.78 -15.93 -23.09
CA VAL A 218 -48.32 -17.04 -23.88
C VAL A 218 -48.06 -18.41 -23.24
N ASP A 219 -47.00 -18.52 -22.42
CA ASP A 219 -46.62 -19.75 -21.74
C ASP A 219 -47.08 -19.78 -20.27
N MET A 220 -47.77 -18.73 -19.83
CA MET A 220 -48.30 -18.67 -18.47
C MET A 220 -49.65 -19.43 -18.41
N THR A 221 -49.75 -20.34 -17.45
CA THR A 221 -51.02 -20.98 -17.10
C THR A 221 -51.82 -20.00 -16.23
N ALA A 222 -52.87 -19.44 -16.79
CA ALA A 222 -53.73 -18.49 -16.09
C ALA A 222 -55.11 -19.14 -15.80
N LEU A 223 -55.68 -18.75 -14.67
CA LEU A 223 -57.04 -19.12 -14.27
C LEU A 223 -57.91 -17.90 -14.32
N ASP A 224 -59.15 -18.06 -14.73
CA ASP A 224 -60.15 -17.00 -14.60
C ASP A 224 -60.45 -16.75 -13.12
N ALA A 225 -60.64 -15.48 -12.75
CA ALA A 225 -60.95 -15.10 -11.36
C ALA A 225 -62.27 -15.70 -10.83
N THR A 226 -63.13 -16.10 -11.74
CA THR A 226 -64.47 -16.72 -11.47
C THR A 226 -64.44 -18.24 -11.58
N ALA A 227 -63.24 -18.86 -11.77
CA ALA A 227 -63.10 -20.29 -11.96
C ALA A 227 -63.57 -21.06 -10.72
N ASP A 228 -64.35 -22.15 -10.93
CA ASP A 228 -64.79 -23.08 -9.89
C ASP A 228 -63.62 -23.99 -9.41
N TYR A 229 -63.76 -24.50 -8.20
CA TYR A 229 -62.74 -25.36 -7.56
C TYR A 229 -62.29 -26.51 -8.43
N GLU A 230 -63.22 -27.20 -9.11
CA GLU A 230 -62.91 -28.32 -9.99
C GLU A 230 -62.08 -27.89 -11.23
N MET A 231 -62.29 -26.72 -11.74
CA MET A 231 -61.50 -26.13 -12.84
C MET A 231 -60.08 -25.79 -12.37
N VAL A 232 -59.95 -25.17 -11.20
CA VAL A 232 -58.65 -24.87 -10.56
C VAL A 232 -57.83 -26.17 -10.39
N LYS A 233 -58.45 -27.21 -9.81
CA LYS A 233 -57.82 -28.51 -9.57
C LYS A 233 -57.36 -29.16 -10.87
N ARG A 234 -58.17 -29.15 -11.91
CA ARG A 234 -57.81 -29.72 -13.24
C ARG A 234 -56.62 -28.94 -13.85
N THR A 235 -56.63 -27.65 -13.76
CA THR A 235 -55.57 -26.82 -14.32
C THR A 235 -54.24 -27.04 -13.59
N ILE A 236 -54.23 -27.15 -12.26
CA ILE A 236 -53.03 -27.44 -11.47
C ILE A 236 -52.50 -28.82 -11.85
N ILE A 237 -53.33 -29.88 -11.88
CA ILE A 237 -52.92 -31.23 -12.24
C ILE A 237 -52.42 -31.28 -13.69
N GLY A 238 -53.06 -30.57 -14.62
CA GLY A 238 -52.69 -30.57 -16.03
C GLY A 238 -51.46 -29.75 -16.37
N SER A 239 -51.17 -28.67 -15.60
CA SER A 239 -50.01 -27.79 -15.81
C SER A 239 -48.73 -28.34 -15.23
N GLY A 240 -48.81 -29.24 -14.24
CA GLY A 240 -47.64 -29.78 -13.54
C GLY A 240 -46.92 -28.75 -12.62
N PHE A 241 -47.53 -27.60 -12.38
CA PHE A 241 -46.99 -26.60 -11.41
C PHE A 241 -47.63 -26.81 -10.04
N SER A 242 -46.76 -26.74 -9.02
CA SER A 242 -47.17 -26.84 -7.61
C SER A 242 -47.35 -25.44 -6.99
#